data_fbb7b4bb674f5889d031dcdf5bd30356
#
_entry.id   fbb7b4bb674f5889d031dcdf5bd30356
#
_cell.length_a   1.000
_cell.length_b   1.000
_cell.length_c   1.000
_cell.angle_alpha   90.00
_cell.angle_beta   90.00
_cell.angle_gamma   90.00
#
_symmetry.space_group_name_H-M   'P 1'
#
loop_
_entity.id
_entity.type
_entity.pdbx_description
1 polymer ?
#
loop_
_entity_poly.entity_id
_entity_poly.type
_entity_poly.pdbx_seq_one_letter_code
_entity_poly.pdbx_strand_id
1 'polypeptide(L)'
;MNFPPPQIPPPPLQQRARFSAQRRNLNPYTASHAIIAANLGVFVWGYIYDAMHPGTLFGISQYQFDMGLAREFLDAGEWYRLVSSGFLHFGFLHVGMNMFLLYQLSRMLEPTLGSVKFTLVYFASLLGGAAGALIASPNALTGGASGAVFGMMAAAIVGMRQRGVNPLQTGLGLTFVINIGLTLAIPNISVGGHFGGAIAGAACGVFVLAPAHWRLPRWTEFALPVIIGIVATVIAVTPSL
;
A
#
# COMPACT_ATOMS: atom_id res chain seq x y z
N MET A 1 40.31 -33.81 23.42
CA MET A 1 38.94 -34.30 23.81
C MET A 1 37.96 -33.24 23.42
N ASN A 2 37.15 -33.51 22.38
CA ASN A 2 36.08 -32.59 21.97
C ASN A 2 34.79 -32.97 22.76
N PHE A 3 34.42 -32.15 23.72
CA PHE A 3 33.14 -32.31 24.39
C PHE A 3 32.04 -31.76 23.45
N PRO A 4 30.94 -32.50 23.24
CA PRO A 4 29.80 -31.96 22.51
C PRO A 4 29.20 -30.79 23.29
N PRO A 5 28.66 -29.75 22.58
CA PRO A 5 28.04 -28.59 23.24
C PRO A 5 26.85 -29.06 24.12
N PRO A 6 26.61 -28.40 25.27
CA PRO A 6 25.52 -28.75 26.16
C PRO A 6 24.18 -28.61 25.40
N GLN A 7 23.44 -29.71 25.40
CA GLN A 7 22.08 -29.75 24.84
C GLN A 7 21.13 -29.06 25.83
N ILE A 8 20.59 -27.90 25.45
CA ILE A 8 19.53 -27.24 26.23
C ILE A 8 18.25 -28.06 26.06
N PRO A 9 17.71 -28.62 27.13
CA PRO A 9 16.48 -29.42 27.02
C PRO A 9 15.33 -28.56 26.50
N PRO A 10 14.48 -29.10 25.63
CA PRO A 10 13.33 -28.36 25.11
C PRO A 10 12.41 -27.94 26.26
N PRO A 11 11.79 -26.75 26.19
CA PRO A 11 10.91 -26.27 27.25
C PRO A 11 9.73 -27.22 27.46
N PRO A 12 9.20 -27.31 28.69
CA PRO A 12 8.07 -28.17 29.04
C PRO A 12 6.87 -27.98 28.11
N LEU A 13 6.14 -29.04 27.80
CA LEU A 13 4.99 -29.03 26.90
C LEU A 13 3.95 -27.97 27.25
N GLN A 14 3.75 -27.67 28.55
CA GLN A 14 2.86 -26.57 28.99
C GLN A 14 3.36 -25.19 28.61
N GLN A 15 4.66 -24.95 28.61
CA GLN A 15 5.24 -23.66 28.11
C GLN A 15 5.10 -23.54 26.60
N ARG A 16 5.35 -24.64 25.86
CA ARG A 16 5.12 -24.63 24.40
C ARG A 16 3.67 -24.37 24.05
N ALA A 17 2.72 -24.94 24.79
CA ALA A 17 1.28 -24.72 24.61
C ALA A 17 0.89 -23.26 24.93
N ARG A 18 1.46 -22.64 25.98
CA ARG A 18 1.22 -21.21 26.31
C ARG A 18 1.77 -20.26 25.24
N PHE A 19 2.99 -20.50 24.74
CA PHE A 19 3.58 -19.69 23.65
C PHE A 19 2.81 -19.86 22.34
N SER A 20 2.30 -21.05 22.02
CA SER A 20 1.48 -21.28 20.83
C SER A 20 0.07 -20.67 20.96
N ALA A 21 -0.53 -20.70 22.16
CA ALA A 21 -1.82 -20.09 22.44
C ALA A 21 -1.73 -18.55 22.40
N GLN A 22 -0.65 -17.97 22.92
CA GLN A 22 -0.43 -16.53 22.90
C GLN A 22 -0.20 -15.99 21.47
N ARG A 23 0.45 -16.76 20.58
CA ARG A 23 0.55 -16.44 19.15
C ARG A 23 -0.78 -16.58 18.40
N ARG A 24 -1.68 -17.50 18.84
CA ARG A 24 -2.99 -17.70 18.20
C ARG A 24 -3.98 -16.55 18.45
N ASN A 25 -3.79 -15.74 19.49
CA ASN A 25 -4.72 -14.65 19.84
C ASN A 25 -4.38 -13.29 19.20
N LEU A 26 -3.29 -13.18 18.44
CA LEU A 26 -3.02 -11.97 17.68
C LEU A 26 -3.67 -12.10 16.31
N ASN A 27 -4.62 -11.20 16.02
CA ASN A 27 -5.20 -11.10 14.68
C ASN A 27 -4.07 -10.76 13.68
N PRO A 28 -3.75 -11.64 12.72
CA PRO A 28 -2.66 -11.41 11.77
C PRO A 28 -2.96 -10.30 10.75
N TYR A 29 -4.16 -9.71 10.80
CA TYR A 29 -4.65 -8.70 9.86
C TYR A 29 -4.91 -7.35 10.53
N THR A 30 -4.17 -7.02 11.58
CA THR A 30 -4.43 -5.80 12.38
C THR A 30 -4.21 -4.53 11.55
N ALA A 31 -3.12 -4.44 10.79
CA ALA A 31 -2.81 -3.26 9.98
C ALA A 31 -3.80 -3.10 8.81
N SER A 32 -4.07 -4.16 8.07
CA SER A 32 -4.99 -4.09 6.94
C SER A 32 -6.40 -3.74 7.36
N HIS A 33 -6.91 -4.31 8.46
CA HIS A 33 -8.22 -3.96 8.98
C HIS A 33 -8.28 -2.49 9.43
N ALA A 34 -7.22 -1.98 10.07
CA ALA A 34 -7.14 -0.56 10.44
C ALA A 34 -7.12 0.36 9.21
N ILE A 35 -6.35 0.02 8.18
CA ILE A 35 -6.28 0.78 6.92
C ILE A 35 -7.62 0.76 6.19
N ILE A 36 -8.27 -0.42 6.08
CA ILE A 36 -9.60 -0.54 5.47
C ILE A 36 -10.63 0.28 6.24
N ALA A 37 -10.65 0.16 7.59
CA ALA A 37 -11.56 0.91 8.44
C ALA A 37 -11.34 2.43 8.31
N ALA A 38 -10.08 2.90 8.23
CA ALA A 38 -9.76 4.30 8.00
C ALA A 38 -10.29 4.79 6.65
N ASN A 39 -10.07 4.02 5.56
CA ASN A 39 -10.58 4.38 4.23
C ASN A 39 -12.11 4.47 4.20
N LEU A 40 -12.81 3.47 4.79
CA LEU A 40 -14.26 3.48 4.87
C LEU A 40 -14.78 4.61 5.76
N GLY A 41 -14.11 4.88 6.89
CA GLY A 41 -14.46 5.97 7.79
C GLY A 41 -14.31 7.34 7.13
N VAL A 42 -13.20 7.57 6.43
CA VAL A 42 -12.97 8.81 5.67
C VAL A 42 -13.99 8.95 4.52
N PHE A 43 -14.32 7.86 3.85
CA PHE A 43 -15.34 7.87 2.79
C PHE A 43 -16.74 8.25 3.33
N VAL A 44 -17.16 7.65 4.45
CA VAL A 44 -18.44 7.99 5.10
C VAL A 44 -18.42 9.44 5.60
N TRP A 45 -17.32 9.85 6.21
CA TRP A 45 -17.13 11.24 6.64
C TRP A 45 -17.28 12.23 5.48
N GLY A 46 -16.70 11.91 4.31
CA GLY A 46 -16.83 12.75 3.11
C GLY A 46 -18.28 13.00 2.70
N TYR A 47 -19.14 11.97 2.74
CA TYR A 47 -20.58 12.15 2.48
C TYR A 47 -21.27 13.04 3.52
N ILE A 48 -20.92 12.90 4.79
CA ILE A 48 -21.46 13.75 5.88
C ILE A 48 -20.97 15.19 5.68
N TYR A 49 -19.70 15.37 5.38
CA TYR A 49 -19.08 16.67 5.15
C TYR A 49 -19.75 17.42 4.00
N ASP A 50 -19.93 16.76 2.85
CA ASP A 50 -20.59 17.33 1.69
C ASP A 50 -22.07 17.67 1.94
N ALA A 51 -22.76 16.88 2.76
CA ALA A 51 -24.13 17.20 3.18
C ALA A 51 -24.20 18.46 4.07
N MET A 52 -23.16 18.72 4.85
CA MET A 52 -23.04 19.91 5.70
C MET A 52 -22.53 21.14 4.96
N HIS A 53 -21.81 20.93 3.84
CA HIS A 53 -21.23 21.98 2.99
C HIS A 53 -21.70 21.79 1.53
N PRO A 54 -23.01 22.00 1.27
CA PRO A 54 -23.55 21.76 -0.05
C PRO A 54 -22.96 22.73 -1.08
N GLY A 55 -22.42 22.17 -2.13
CA GLY A 55 -21.83 22.93 -3.24
C GLY A 55 -20.82 22.07 -3.99
N THR A 56 -20.67 22.35 -5.27
CA THR A 56 -19.64 21.73 -6.10
C THR A 56 -18.94 22.79 -6.90
N LEU A 57 -17.62 22.70 -7.01
CA LEU A 57 -16.82 23.51 -7.91
C LEU A 57 -16.42 22.61 -9.10
N PHE A 58 -16.89 22.93 -10.31
CA PHE A 58 -16.65 22.12 -11.51
C PHE A 58 -17.08 20.64 -11.37
N GLY A 59 -18.13 20.36 -10.59
CA GLY A 59 -18.61 18.99 -10.35
C GLY A 59 -17.81 18.23 -9.29
N ILE A 60 -16.86 18.89 -8.61
CA ILE A 60 -16.05 18.33 -7.51
C ILE A 60 -16.64 18.82 -6.21
N SER A 61 -16.89 17.93 -5.27
CA SER A 61 -17.40 18.30 -3.94
C SER A 61 -16.32 18.99 -3.10
N GLN A 62 -16.74 19.77 -2.09
CA GLN A 62 -15.79 20.44 -1.19
C GLN A 62 -14.84 19.45 -0.51
N TYR A 63 -15.37 18.32 -0.04
CA TYR A 63 -14.56 17.24 0.54
C TYR A 63 -13.50 16.70 -0.43
N GLN A 64 -13.88 16.48 -1.70
CA GLN A 64 -12.96 16.00 -2.71
C GLN A 64 -11.85 17.02 -2.98
N PHE A 65 -12.22 18.30 -3.03
CA PHE A 65 -11.28 19.40 -3.20
C PHE A 65 -10.30 19.51 -2.03
N ASP A 66 -10.80 19.43 -0.79
CA ASP A 66 -9.98 19.57 0.42
C ASP A 66 -9.01 18.41 0.64
N MET A 67 -9.35 17.21 0.15
CA MET A 67 -8.56 15.98 0.38
C MET A 67 -7.70 15.58 -0.82
N GLY A 68 -8.08 15.99 -2.03
CA GLY A 68 -7.45 15.57 -3.28
C GLY A 68 -6.04 16.15 -3.46
N LEU A 69 -5.26 15.48 -4.31
CA LEU A 69 -3.88 15.85 -4.64
C LEU A 69 -3.82 16.44 -6.04
N ALA A 70 -3.23 17.64 -6.15
CA ALA A 70 -2.79 18.28 -7.38
C ALA A 70 -1.53 19.09 -7.09
N ARG A 71 -0.79 19.47 -8.13
CA ARG A 71 0.48 20.21 -8.00
C ARG A 71 0.30 21.53 -7.27
N GLU A 72 -0.72 22.30 -7.64
CA GLU A 72 -1.00 23.62 -7.06
C GLU A 72 -1.11 23.61 -5.53
N PHE A 73 -1.67 22.55 -4.95
CA PHE A 73 -1.79 22.43 -3.49
C PHE A 73 -0.45 22.16 -2.82
N LEU A 74 0.41 21.35 -3.44
CA LEU A 74 1.77 21.11 -2.91
C LEU A 74 2.63 22.37 -2.99
N ASP A 75 2.50 23.15 -4.05
CA ASP A 75 3.21 24.42 -4.22
C ASP A 75 2.70 25.46 -3.20
N ALA A 76 1.44 25.36 -2.78
CA ALA A 76 0.87 26.11 -1.66
C ALA A 76 1.30 25.60 -0.27
N GLY A 77 2.10 24.51 -0.20
CA GLY A 77 2.60 23.95 1.06
C GLY A 77 1.69 22.90 1.70
N GLU A 78 0.63 22.45 1.03
CA GLU A 78 -0.33 21.48 1.55
C GLU A 78 0.17 20.03 1.39
N TRP A 79 1.35 19.74 1.92
CA TRP A 79 2.04 18.45 1.75
C TRP A 79 1.30 17.26 2.37
N TYR A 80 0.40 17.50 3.33
CA TYR A 80 -0.44 16.45 3.92
C TYR A 80 -1.27 15.71 2.85
N ARG A 81 -1.53 16.34 1.69
CA ARG A 81 -2.28 15.76 0.57
C ARG A 81 -1.59 14.57 -0.09
N LEU A 82 -0.26 14.43 0.09
CA LEU A 82 0.45 13.22 -0.33
C LEU A 82 -0.09 11.95 0.37
N VAL A 83 -0.63 12.11 1.58
CA VAL A 83 -1.21 11.02 2.35
C VAL A 83 -2.73 11.06 2.33
N SER A 84 -3.36 12.22 2.57
CA SER A 84 -4.82 12.32 2.69
C SER A 84 -5.53 11.92 1.39
N SER A 85 -4.97 12.25 0.23
CA SER A 85 -5.52 11.86 -1.08
C SER A 85 -5.63 10.33 -1.23
N GLY A 86 -4.74 9.57 -0.60
CA GLY A 86 -4.80 8.11 -0.60
C GLY A 86 -6.00 7.51 0.14
N PHE A 87 -6.72 8.33 0.90
CA PHE A 87 -7.95 7.94 1.60
C PHE A 87 -9.21 8.54 0.95
N LEU A 88 -9.05 9.44 -0.02
CA LEU A 88 -10.14 10.01 -0.80
C LEU A 88 -10.67 9.00 -1.81
N HIS A 89 -12.00 8.86 -1.91
CA HIS A 89 -12.63 8.02 -2.94
C HIS A 89 -13.80 8.76 -3.60
N PHE A 90 -13.85 8.70 -4.94
CA PHE A 90 -14.81 9.43 -5.78
C PHE A 90 -16.16 8.71 -5.94
N GLY A 91 -16.44 7.67 -5.17
CA GLY A 91 -17.73 6.96 -5.17
C GLY A 91 -17.66 5.54 -4.65
N PHE A 92 -18.82 4.93 -4.48
CA PHE A 92 -18.98 3.60 -3.88
C PHE A 92 -18.22 2.49 -4.63
N LEU A 93 -18.26 2.51 -5.96
CA LEU A 93 -17.53 1.51 -6.76
C LEU A 93 -16.02 1.66 -6.56
N HIS A 94 -15.52 2.91 -6.51
CA HIS A 94 -14.10 3.18 -6.34
C HIS A 94 -13.61 2.69 -4.97
N VAL A 95 -14.26 3.07 -3.87
CA VAL A 95 -13.87 2.58 -2.53
C VAL A 95 -14.06 1.06 -2.41
N GLY A 96 -15.17 0.54 -2.94
CA GLY A 96 -15.46 -0.90 -2.88
C GLY A 96 -14.40 -1.75 -3.56
N MET A 97 -13.98 -1.40 -4.77
CA MET A 97 -12.93 -2.11 -5.50
C MET A 97 -11.58 -2.02 -4.80
N ASN A 98 -11.20 -0.84 -4.30
CA ASN A 98 -9.95 -0.68 -3.55
C ASN A 98 -9.94 -1.52 -2.27
N MET A 99 -10.99 -1.47 -1.48
CA MET A 99 -11.08 -2.22 -0.22
C MET A 99 -11.16 -3.72 -0.46
N PHE A 100 -11.86 -4.16 -1.49
CA PHE A 100 -11.89 -5.57 -1.88
C PHE A 100 -10.50 -6.09 -2.26
N LEU A 101 -9.78 -5.38 -3.13
CA LEU A 101 -8.42 -5.76 -3.54
C LEU A 101 -7.45 -5.70 -2.35
N LEU A 102 -7.52 -4.66 -1.53
CA LEU A 102 -6.68 -4.54 -0.33
C LEU A 102 -6.96 -5.70 0.64
N TYR A 103 -8.22 -6.07 0.86
CA TYR A 103 -8.58 -7.23 1.68
C TYR A 103 -7.99 -8.54 1.13
N GLN A 104 -8.10 -8.79 -0.17
CA GLN A 104 -7.52 -9.99 -0.79
C GLN A 104 -6.00 -10.03 -0.66
N LEU A 105 -5.32 -8.91 -0.90
CA LEU A 105 -3.86 -8.77 -0.76
C LEU A 105 -3.40 -8.92 0.68
N SER A 106 -4.17 -8.40 1.64
CA SER A 106 -3.84 -8.50 3.06
C SER A 106 -3.79 -9.93 3.54
N ARG A 107 -4.71 -10.78 3.08
CA ARG A 107 -4.75 -12.19 3.45
C ARG A 107 -3.50 -12.96 3.02
N MET A 108 -2.83 -12.50 1.99
CA MET A 108 -1.61 -13.10 1.47
C MET A 108 -0.35 -12.45 2.08
N LEU A 109 -0.32 -11.13 2.16
CA LEU A 109 0.89 -10.39 2.50
C LEU A 109 1.07 -10.14 3.99
N GLU A 110 0.02 -9.75 4.73
CA GLU A 110 0.19 -9.38 6.13
C GLU A 110 0.63 -10.55 7.03
N PRO A 111 0.12 -11.78 6.88
CA PRO A 111 0.64 -12.93 7.62
C PRO A 111 2.11 -13.25 7.31
N THR A 112 2.55 -12.93 6.09
CA THR A 112 3.94 -13.17 5.64
C THR A 112 4.90 -12.09 6.13
N LEU A 113 4.50 -10.84 6.02
CA LEU A 113 5.32 -9.66 6.34
C LEU A 113 5.27 -9.27 7.82
N GLY A 114 4.13 -9.52 8.47
CA GLY A 114 3.73 -8.89 9.71
C GLY A 114 3.21 -7.47 9.50
N SER A 115 2.41 -6.97 10.44
CA SER A 115 1.68 -5.69 10.30
C SER A 115 2.59 -4.48 10.03
N VAL A 116 3.78 -4.42 10.65
CA VAL A 116 4.70 -3.27 10.48
C VAL A 116 5.20 -3.17 9.04
N LYS A 117 5.77 -4.26 8.49
CA LYS A 117 6.30 -4.24 7.12
C LYS A 117 5.18 -4.09 6.09
N PHE A 118 4.01 -4.69 6.33
CA PHE A 118 2.81 -4.50 5.52
C PHE A 118 2.45 -3.01 5.43
N THR A 119 2.40 -2.32 6.57
CA THR A 119 2.12 -0.88 6.64
C THR A 119 3.17 -0.05 5.90
N LEU A 120 4.45 -0.35 6.09
CA LEU A 120 5.54 0.37 5.42
C LEU A 120 5.47 0.22 3.90
N VAL A 121 5.20 -0.99 3.38
CA VAL A 121 5.03 -1.22 1.94
C VAL A 121 3.79 -0.50 1.40
N TYR A 122 2.68 -0.51 2.16
CA TYR A 122 1.45 0.20 1.79
C TYR A 122 1.71 1.70 1.61
N PHE A 123 2.31 2.35 2.62
CA PHE A 123 2.55 3.80 2.57
C PHE A 123 3.64 4.19 1.58
N ALA A 124 4.70 3.40 1.42
CA ALA A 124 5.70 3.64 0.38
C ALA A 124 5.08 3.58 -1.02
N SER A 125 4.18 2.61 -1.26
CA SER A 125 3.45 2.47 -2.51
C SER A 125 2.44 3.61 -2.73
N LEU A 126 1.78 4.08 -1.68
CA LEU A 126 0.87 5.23 -1.71
C LEU A 126 1.63 6.50 -2.13
N LEU A 127 2.77 6.77 -1.50
CA LEU A 127 3.62 7.92 -1.82
C LEU A 127 4.21 7.81 -3.23
N GLY A 128 4.60 6.60 -3.66
CA GLY A 128 5.00 6.34 -5.04
C GLY A 128 3.88 6.62 -6.04
N GLY A 129 2.64 6.27 -5.67
CA GLY A 129 1.45 6.61 -6.44
C GLY A 129 1.23 8.12 -6.53
N ALA A 130 1.34 8.84 -5.42
CA ALA A 130 1.25 10.30 -5.39
C ALA A 130 2.29 10.96 -6.31
N ALA A 131 3.55 10.53 -6.23
CA ALA A 131 4.63 11.02 -7.09
C ALA A 131 4.33 10.75 -8.58
N GLY A 132 3.93 9.52 -8.91
CA GLY A 132 3.61 9.14 -10.28
C GLY A 132 2.40 9.90 -10.85
N ALA A 133 1.38 10.18 -10.04
CA ALA A 133 0.23 10.98 -10.44
C ALA A 133 0.63 12.42 -10.80
N LEU A 134 1.45 13.06 -9.95
CA LEU A 134 1.94 14.42 -10.15
C LEU A 134 2.88 14.56 -11.36
N ILE A 135 3.67 13.52 -11.66
CA ILE A 135 4.53 13.49 -12.87
C ILE A 135 3.67 13.38 -14.13
N ALA A 136 2.70 12.48 -14.13
CA ALA A 136 1.92 12.20 -15.34
C ALA A 136 0.81 13.21 -15.62
N SER A 137 0.21 13.78 -14.56
CA SER A 137 -0.95 14.66 -14.66
C SER A 137 -0.97 15.65 -13.49
N PRO A 138 -0.04 16.63 -13.45
CA PRO A 138 0.17 17.51 -12.29
C PRO A 138 -1.07 18.31 -11.90
N ASN A 139 -1.89 18.70 -12.89
CA ASN A 139 -3.06 19.57 -12.70
C ASN A 139 -4.37 18.78 -12.48
N ALA A 140 -4.33 17.45 -12.55
CA ALA A 140 -5.51 16.63 -12.30
C ALA A 140 -5.70 16.40 -10.82
N LEU A 141 -6.92 16.63 -10.31
CA LEU A 141 -7.26 16.26 -8.94
C LEU A 141 -7.28 14.74 -8.80
N THR A 142 -6.37 14.21 -7.99
CA THR A 142 -6.15 12.77 -7.84
C THR A 142 -6.44 12.32 -6.42
N GLY A 143 -7.00 11.12 -6.26
CA GLY A 143 -7.25 10.48 -4.96
C GLY A 143 -7.56 9.00 -5.11
N GLY A 144 -7.35 8.26 -4.02
CA GLY A 144 -7.66 6.84 -3.92
C GLY A 144 -6.52 5.99 -3.36
N ALA A 145 -6.88 4.92 -2.68
CA ALA A 145 -5.93 3.91 -2.19
C ALA A 145 -5.29 3.08 -3.32
N SER A 146 -5.72 3.28 -4.57
CA SER A 146 -5.36 2.41 -5.70
C SER A 146 -3.85 2.38 -5.99
N GLY A 147 -3.13 3.49 -5.83
CA GLY A 147 -1.67 3.49 -5.96
C GLY A 147 -1.01 2.52 -4.97
N ALA A 148 -1.45 2.53 -3.70
CA ALA A 148 -0.99 1.57 -2.71
C ALA A 148 -1.39 0.13 -3.06
N VAL A 149 -2.62 -0.09 -3.54
CA VAL A 149 -3.11 -1.42 -3.95
C VAL A 149 -2.28 -1.97 -5.11
N PHE A 150 -2.00 -1.16 -6.13
CA PHE A 150 -1.11 -1.55 -7.25
C PHE A 150 0.29 -1.89 -6.76
N GLY A 151 0.83 -1.11 -5.82
CA GLY A 151 2.12 -1.39 -5.21
C GLY A 151 2.15 -2.69 -4.43
N MET A 152 1.12 -2.96 -3.63
CA MET A 152 1.00 -4.23 -2.90
C MET A 152 0.88 -5.43 -3.85
N MET A 153 0.14 -5.30 -4.96
CA MET A 153 0.10 -6.34 -6.01
C MET A 153 1.49 -6.56 -6.62
N ALA A 154 2.18 -5.49 -6.98
CA ALA A 154 3.51 -5.57 -7.57
C ALA A 154 4.54 -6.18 -6.60
N ALA A 155 4.51 -5.80 -5.31
CA ALA A 155 5.34 -6.41 -4.29
C ALA A 155 5.10 -7.93 -4.17
N ALA A 156 3.85 -8.35 -4.19
CA ALA A 156 3.49 -9.77 -4.15
C ALA A 156 3.97 -10.53 -5.39
N ILE A 157 3.82 -9.94 -6.58
CA ILE A 157 4.31 -10.51 -7.84
C ILE A 157 5.84 -10.69 -7.80
N VAL A 158 6.58 -9.70 -7.32
CA VAL A 158 8.04 -9.79 -7.12
C VAL A 158 8.38 -10.94 -6.18
N GLY A 159 7.72 -11.01 -5.02
CA GLY A 159 7.93 -12.07 -4.05
C GLY A 159 7.63 -13.48 -4.59
N MET A 160 6.61 -13.63 -5.45
CA MET A 160 6.32 -14.88 -6.16
C MET A 160 7.44 -15.24 -7.13
N ARG A 161 7.89 -14.30 -7.96
CA ARG A 161 8.98 -14.51 -8.91
C ARG A 161 10.27 -14.94 -8.23
N GLN A 162 10.63 -14.28 -7.13
CA GLN A 162 11.82 -14.63 -6.34
C GLN A 162 11.78 -16.06 -5.77
N ARG A 163 10.58 -16.63 -5.62
CA ARG A 163 10.35 -18.02 -5.17
C ARG A 163 10.13 -19.01 -6.33
N GLY A 164 10.36 -18.60 -7.57
CA GLY A 164 10.17 -19.43 -8.76
C GLY A 164 8.70 -19.65 -9.16
N VAL A 165 7.76 -18.96 -8.53
CA VAL A 165 6.34 -19.02 -8.90
C VAL A 165 6.06 -18.09 -10.07
N ASN A 166 5.36 -18.59 -11.10
CA ASN A 166 4.90 -17.74 -12.20
C ASN A 166 3.60 -17.02 -11.81
N PRO A 167 3.61 -15.68 -11.59
CA PRO A 167 2.42 -14.94 -11.16
C PRO A 167 1.26 -15.02 -12.15
N LEU A 168 1.55 -15.12 -13.47
CA LEU A 168 0.51 -15.20 -14.51
C LEU A 168 -0.29 -16.52 -14.47
N GLN A 169 0.23 -17.53 -13.78
CA GLN A 169 -0.48 -18.78 -13.51
C GLN A 169 -1.28 -18.74 -12.22
N THR A 170 -1.35 -17.57 -11.57
CA THR A 170 -2.09 -17.34 -10.36
C THR A 170 -3.20 -16.31 -10.59
N GLY A 171 -4.25 -16.35 -9.77
CA GLY A 171 -5.30 -15.33 -9.82
C GLY A 171 -4.78 -13.90 -9.62
N LEU A 172 -3.69 -13.72 -8.86
CA LEU A 172 -3.08 -12.40 -8.63
C LEU A 172 -2.52 -11.79 -9.92
N GLY A 173 -1.78 -12.57 -10.71
CA GLY A 173 -1.22 -12.08 -11.98
C GLY A 173 -2.31 -11.67 -12.94
N LEU A 174 -3.37 -12.49 -13.08
CA LEU A 174 -4.53 -12.15 -13.90
C LEU A 174 -5.23 -10.88 -13.38
N THR A 175 -5.45 -10.76 -12.08
CA THR A 175 -6.03 -9.56 -11.47
C THR A 175 -5.19 -8.33 -11.78
N PHE A 176 -3.86 -8.41 -11.68
CA PHE A 176 -2.97 -7.29 -11.98
C PHE A 176 -3.07 -6.86 -13.45
N VAL A 177 -3.07 -7.82 -14.38
CA VAL A 177 -3.20 -7.53 -15.84
C VAL A 177 -4.56 -6.89 -16.15
N ILE A 178 -5.65 -7.42 -15.58
CA ILE A 178 -6.99 -6.83 -15.74
C ILE A 178 -7.02 -5.40 -15.21
N ASN A 179 -6.46 -5.14 -14.01
CA ASN A 179 -6.42 -3.79 -13.45
C ASN A 179 -5.56 -2.82 -14.26
N ILE A 180 -4.46 -3.28 -14.89
CA ILE A 180 -3.72 -2.47 -15.87
C ILE A 180 -4.62 -2.15 -17.08
N GLY A 181 -5.30 -3.14 -17.63
CA GLY A 181 -6.22 -2.94 -18.75
C GLY A 181 -7.31 -1.92 -18.43
N LEU A 182 -7.95 -2.02 -17.26
CA LEU A 182 -8.95 -1.06 -16.80
C LEU A 182 -8.34 0.33 -16.60
N THR A 183 -7.12 0.44 -16.06
CA THR A 183 -6.40 1.70 -15.89
C THR A 183 -6.20 2.44 -17.22
N LEU A 184 -5.91 1.70 -18.28
CA LEU A 184 -5.67 2.29 -19.60
C LEU A 184 -6.95 2.54 -20.40
N ALA A 185 -8.03 1.79 -20.09
CA ALA A 185 -9.29 1.84 -20.84
C ALA A 185 -10.31 2.83 -20.27
N ILE A 186 -10.29 3.07 -18.95
CA ILE A 186 -11.29 3.92 -18.30
C ILE A 186 -10.74 5.35 -18.16
N PRO A 187 -11.44 6.36 -18.72
CA PRO A 187 -11.06 7.75 -18.55
C PRO A 187 -11.03 8.17 -17.07
N ASN A 188 -10.20 9.17 -16.76
CA ASN A 188 -10.05 9.75 -15.41
C ASN A 188 -9.46 8.80 -14.34
N ILE A 189 -8.98 7.61 -14.71
CA ILE A 189 -8.15 6.82 -13.83
C ILE A 189 -6.71 7.32 -13.90
N SER A 190 -6.08 7.55 -12.75
CA SER A 190 -4.70 8.02 -12.66
C SER A 190 -3.70 6.95 -13.09
N VAL A 191 -3.34 6.95 -14.37
CA VAL A 191 -2.32 6.03 -14.92
C VAL A 191 -1.00 6.19 -14.16
N GLY A 192 -0.53 7.43 -14.00
CA GLY A 192 0.69 7.72 -13.25
C GLY A 192 0.63 7.23 -11.80
N GLY A 193 -0.51 7.43 -11.14
CA GLY A 193 -0.73 6.97 -9.76
C GLY A 193 -0.62 5.46 -9.61
N HIS A 194 -1.20 4.69 -10.52
CA HIS A 194 -1.13 3.23 -10.50
C HIS A 194 0.29 2.72 -10.79
N PHE A 195 0.94 3.23 -11.84
CA PHE A 195 2.30 2.79 -12.20
C PHE A 195 3.35 3.26 -11.18
N GLY A 196 3.25 4.49 -10.67
CA GLY A 196 4.14 4.98 -9.61
C GLY A 196 4.05 4.14 -8.34
N GLY A 197 2.82 3.81 -7.92
CA GLY A 197 2.59 2.88 -6.81
C GLY A 197 3.16 1.50 -7.07
N ALA A 198 2.93 0.94 -8.28
CA ALA A 198 3.44 -0.37 -8.66
C ALA A 198 4.98 -0.42 -8.64
N ILE A 199 5.66 0.62 -9.14
CA ILE A 199 7.13 0.72 -9.12
C ILE A 199 7.66 0.75 -7.69
N ALA A 200 7.10 1.61 -6.83
CA ALA A 200 7.51 1.71 -5.44
C ALA A 200 7.27 0.40 -4.66
N GLY A 201 6.10 -0.21 -4.87
CA GLY A 201 5.77 -1.49 -4.25
C GLY A 201 6.64 -2.64 -4.74
N ALA A 202 6.93 -2.71 -6.04
CA ALA A 202 7.86 -3.70 -6.59
C ALA A 202 9.26 -3.56 -5.97
N ALA A 203 9.77 -2.33 -5.87
CA ALA A 203 11.05 -2.04 -5.22
C ALA A 203 11.05 -2.49 -3.75
N CYS A 204 9.98 -2.20 -2.99
CA CYS A 204 9.83 -2.72 -1.63
C CYS A 204 9.83 -4.26 -1.61
N GLY A 205 9.07 -4.89 -2.52
CA GLY A 205 8.92 -6.34 -2.62
C GLY A 205 10.24 -7.08 -2.80
N VAL A 206 11.19 -6.48 -3.54
CA VAL A 206 12.53 -7.05 -3.74
C VAL A 206 13.21 -7.36 -2.41
N PHE A 207 13.05 -6.50 -1.42
CA PHE A 207 13.75 -6.61 -0.15
C PHE A 207 12.90 -7.25 0.96
N VAL A 208 11.64 -6.85 1.11
CA VAL A 208 10.79 -7.36 2.20
C VAL A 208 10.36 -8.81 1.99
N LEU A 209 10.40 -9.28 0.74
CA LEU A 209 10.08 -10.65 0.35
C LEU A 209 11.31 -11.41 -0.17
N ALA A 210 12.52 -10.88 0.07
CA ALA A 210 13.77 -11.46 -0.40
C ALA A 210 13.94 -12.92 0.06
N PRO A 211 14.48 -13.78 -0.82
CA PRO A 211 14.78 -15.15 -0.46
C PRO A 211 15.86 -15.23 0.63
N ALA A 212 15.75 -16.20 1.54
CA ALA A 212 16.69 -16.34 2.66
C ALA A 212 18.16 -16.50 2.25
N HIS A 213 18.42 -17.06 1.05
CA HIS A 213 19.79 -17.24 0.53
C HIS A 213 20.50 -15.91 0.19
N TRP A 214 19.78 -14.79 0.05
CA TRP A 214 20.39 -13.47 -0.12
C TRP A 214 21.08 -12.95 1.13
N ARG A 215 20.78 -13.54 2.31
CA ARG A 215 21.39 -13.21 3.59
C ARG A 215 21.38 -11.70 3.93
N LEU A 216 20.32 -11.00 3.49
CA LEU A 216 20.17 -9.56 3.77
C LEU A 216 20.02 -9.33 5.28
N PRO A 217 20.64 -8.25 5.82
CA PRO A 217 20.42 -7.83 7.20
C PRO A 217 18.93 -7.51 7.44
N ARG A 218 18.37 -7.93 8.58
CA ARG A 218 16.94 -7.76 8.88
C ARG A 218 16.47 -6.30 8.87
N TRP A 219 17.33 -5.36 9.16
CA TRP A 219 16.99 -3.94 9.13
C TRP A 219 16.59 -3.45 7.73
N THR A 220 17.09 -4.08 6.66
CA THR A 220 16.75 -3.72 5.28
C THR A 220 15.27 -3.87 4.97
N GLU A 221 14.61 -4.85 5.57
CA GLU A 221 13.17 -5.09 5.41
C GLU A 221 12.29 -3.94 5.94
N PHE A 222 12.85 -3.11 6.83
CA PHE A 222 12.18 -1.95 7.42
C PHE A 222 12.68 -0.65 6.80
N ALA A 223 13.99 -0.48 6.68
CA ALA A 223 14.59 0.77 6.22
C ALA A 223 14.33 1.04 4.73
N LEU A 224 14.36 0.00 3.87
CA LEU A 224 14.21 0.22 2.44
C LEU A 224 12.81 0.70 2.03
N PRO A 225 11.68 0.18 2.57
CA PRO A 225 10.38 0.79 2.33
C PRO A 225 10.30 2.25 2.80
N VAL A 226 10.91 2.59 3.93
CA VAL A 226 10.98 3.99 4.41
C VAL A 226 11.77 4.86 3.44
N ILE A 227 12.95 4.41 3.00
CA ILE A 227 13.77 5.13 2.02
C ILE A 227 13.02 5.32 0.70
N ILE A 228 12.33 4.29 0.20
CA ILE A 228 11.53 4.37 -1.02
C ILE A 228 10.41 5.41 -0.84
N GLY A 229 9.72 5.41 0.29
CA GLY A 229 8.70 6.41 0.61
C GLY A 229 9.27 7.84 0.66
N ILE A 230 10.43 8.03 1.28
CA ILE A 230 11.13 9.33 1.32
C ILE A 230 11.50 9.78 -0.10
N VAL A 231 12.11 8.91 -0.91
CA VAL A 231 12.46 9.21 -2.31
C VAL A 231 11.23 9.60 -3.11
N ALA A 232 10.13 8.83 -2.98
CA ALA A 232 8.87 9.16 -3.64
C ALA A 232 8.32 10.53 -3.20
N THR A 233 8.41 10.84 -1.90
CA THR A 233 8.02 12.15 -1.36
C THR A 233 8.87 13.28 -1.95
N VAL A 234 10.18 13.12 -1.98
CA VAL A 234 11.11 14.11 -2.56
C VAL A 234 10.77 14.34 -4.03
N ILE A 235 10.55 13.28 -4.81
CA ILE A 235 10.13 13.39 -6.21
C ILE A 235 8.79 14.14 -6.32
N ALA A 236 7.82 13.83 -5.46
CA ALA A 236 6.51 14.45 -5.46
C ALA A 236 6.55 15.97 -5.16
N VAL A 237 7.38 16.40 -4.21
CA VAL A 237 7.47 17.82 -3.81
C VAL A 237 8.43 18.64 -4.66
N THR A 238 9.30 17.98 -5.43
CA THR A 238 10.19 18.71 -6.37
C THR A 238 9.34 19.26 -7.53
N PRO A 239 9.40 20.58 -7.80
CA PRO A 239 8.71 21.16 -8.94
C PRO A 239 9.12 20.46 -10.23
N SER A 240 8.16 20.19 -11.13
CA SER A 240 8.47 19.75 -12.49
C SER A 240 9.16 20.90 -13.23
N LEU A 241 10.37 20.66 -13.74
CA LEU A 241 11.10 21.58 -14.61
C LEU A 241 10.31 21.87 -15.88
#